data_a3ceb16bd7eabea3e0a13781136daba2
#
_entry.id   a3ceb16bd7eabea3e0a13781136daba2
#
_cell.length_a   1.000
_cell.length_b   1.000
_cell.length_c   1.000
_cell.angle_alpha   90.00
_cell.angle_beta   90.00
_cell.angle_gamma   90.00
#
_symmetry.space_group_name_H-M   'P 1'
#
loop_
_entity.id
_entity.type
_entity.pdbx_description
1 polymer ?
#
loop_
_entity_poly.entity_id
_entity_poly.type
_entity_poly.pdbx_seq_one_letter_code
_entity_poly.pdbx_strand_id
1 'polypeptide(L)'
;MKPIKKLEGKTVAIVGMGKSWFDYNLAKSHGVHFDEVWAINAVADVIFHDRIFMLDPASRFLDSDDAGGQTKSMAKICKTHKGPIYTCELDKRCPGLIEYPIDEIVSEFRCYYLNNTVAYAIAFALWCKVGTLKLFGIDFTYKGNLHFAESGRACVEFWLCKAMERGMTVEVANSSYLLDTAIPGDERLYGYHRLDDPKVILADKNNNYRVFNKSQVQTSQKQQEVVLMDRYDSHLKKNKVGEPNKW
;
A
#
# COMPACT_ATOMS: atom_id res chain seq x y z
N MET A 1 8.11 -25.29 -5.90
CA MET A 1 7.94 -25.22 -4.39
C MET A 1 6.53 -25.66 -4.03
N LYS A 2 6.25 -26.01 -2.76
CA LYS A 2 4.88 -26.30 -2.27
C LYS A 2 4.42 -25.18 -1.34
N PRO A 3 3.10 -24.92 -1.22
CA PRO A 3 2.55 -24.01 -0.23
C PRO A 3 3.05 -24.34 1.19
N ILE A 4 3.30 -23.31 1.97
CA ILE A 4 3.80 -23.49 3.34
C ILE A 4 2.60 -23.74 4.27
N LYS A 5 2.34 -25.00 4.57
CA LYS A 5 1.17 -25.45 5.35
C LYS A 5 1.02 -24.75 6.71
N LYS A 6 2.14 -24.41 7.38
CA LYS A 6 2.10 -23.72 8.69
C LYS A 6 1.50 -22.32 8.64
N LEU A 7 1.32 -21.75 7.43
CA LEU A 7 0.71 -20.43 7.21
C LEU A 7 -0.81 -20.48 7.01
N GLU A 8 -1.36 -21.66 6.81
CA GLU A 8 -2.80 -21.82 6.60
C GLU A 8 -3.58 -21.32 7.83
N GLY A 9 -4.53 -20.42 7.59
CA GLY A 9 -5.36 -19.78 8.62
C GLY A 9 -4.66 -18.75 9.50
N LYS A 10 -3.37 -18.46 9.28
CA LYS A 10 -2.57 -17.56 10.10
C LYS A 10 -2.83 -16.08 9.78
N THR A 11 -2.44 -15.20 10.72
CA THR A 11 -2.43 -13.74 10.55
C THR A 11 -1.04 -13.28 10.15
N VAL A 12 -0.92 -12.70 8.96
CA VAL A 12 0.34 -12.21 8.39
C VAL A 12 0.27 -10.70 8.20
N ALA A 13 1.32 -9.99 8.64
CA ALA A 13 1.52 -8.59 8.31
C ALA A 13 2.49 -8.45 7.14
N ILE A 14 2.10 -7.74 6.08
CA ILE A 14 3.01 -7.29 5.01
C ILE A 14 3.34 -5.82 5.28
N VAL A 15 4.63 -5.49 5.39
CA VAL A 15 5.09 -4.15 5.72
C VAL A 15 5.99 -3.61 4.59
N GLY A 16 5.61 -2.47 4.04
CA GLY A 16 6.38 -1.70 3.06
C GLY A 16 6.94 -0.41 3.66
N MET A 17 7.51 0.45 2.78
CA MET A 17 8.19 1.70 3.18
C MET A 17 7.31 2.95 3.03
N GLY A 18 6.04 2.82 2.68
CA GLY A 18 5.10 3.94 2.59
C GLY A 18 4.80 4.53 3.97
N LYS A 19 4.20 5.73 4.02
CA LYS A 19 3.97 6.47 5.27
C LYS A 19 3.16 5.69 6.30
N SER A 20 2.21 4.87 5.86
CA SER A 20 1.36 4.07 6.75
C SER A 20 2.10 2.94 7.49
N TRP A 21 3.41 2.78 7.30
CA TRP A 21 4.21 1.86 8.12
C TRP A 21 4.23 2.24 9.61
N PHE A 22 3.98 3.52 9.94
CA PHE A 22 3.81 3.95 11.33
C PHE A 22 2.65 3.25 12.03
N ASP A 23 1.59 2.90 11.30
CA ASP A 23 0.44 2.17 11.84
C ASP A 23 0.85 0.75 12.29
N TYR A 24 1.87 0.14 11.64
CA TYR A 24 2.46 -1.12 12.10
C TYR A 24 3.10 -0.98 13.48
N ASN A 25 3.90 0.07 13.69
CA ASN A 25 4.52 0.32 14.99
C ASN A 25 3.47 0.60 16.07
N LEU A 26 2.43 1.34 15.72
CA LEU A 26 1.31 1.62 16.62
C LEU A 26 0.56 0.32 16.98
N ALA A 27 0.25 -0.53 16.00
CA ALA A 27 -0.36 -1.83 16.24
C ALA A 27 0.48 -2.70 17.18
N LYS A 28 1.80 -2.77 16.95
CA LYS A 28 2.73 -3.49 17.82
C LYS A 28 2.75 -2.93 19.26
N SER A 29 2.77 -1.61 19.41
CA SER A 29 2.77 -0.97 20.74
C SER A 29 1.48 -1.23 21.52
N HIS A 30 0.36 -1.47 20.84
CA HIS A 30 -0.92 -1.85 21.43
C HIS A 30 -1.10 -3.38 21.58
N GLY A 31 -0.04 -4.16 21.39
CA GLY A 31 -0.05 -5.60 21.60
C GLY A 31 -0.74 -6.41 20.48
N VAL A 32 -0.94 -5.82 19.31
CA VAL A 32 -1.48 -6.59 18.17
C VAL A 32 -0.48 -7.67 17.78
N HIS A 33 -0.95 -8.90 17.74
CA HIS A 33 -0.17 -10.07 17.39
C HIS A 33 -0.26 -10.39 15.90
N PHE A 34 0.86 -10.76 15.30
CA PHE A 34 0.97 -11.34 13.96
C PHE A 34 1.71 -12.67 14.07
N ASP A 35 1.23 -13.72 13.40
CA ASP A 35 1.91 -15.01 13.35
C ASP A 35 3.21 -14.94 12.55
N GLU A 36 3.22 -14.17 11.47
CA GLU A 36 4.43 -13.80 10.72
C GLU A 36 4.37 -12.34 10.25
N VAL A 37 5.54 -11.72 10.12
CA VAL A 37 5.75 -10.38 9.56
C VAL A 37 6.61 -10.52 8.31
N TRP A 38 6.12 -10.02 7.18
CA TRP A 38 6.81 -10.06 5.89
C TRP A 38 7.25 -8.67 5.47
N ALA A 39 8.53 -8.50 5.28
CA ALA A 39 9.11 -7.23 4.87
C ALA A 39 9.20 -7.11 3.34
N ILE A 40 8.87 -5.93 2.81
CA ILE A 40 9.04 -5.61 1.39
C ILE A 40 10.32 -4.79 1.22
N ASN A 41 11.30 -5.37 0.53
CA ASN A 41 12.58 -4.70 0.22
C ASN A 41 13.27 -4.14 1.49
N ALA A 42 13.77 -2.90 1.44
CA ALA A 42 14.63 -2.32 2.46
C ALA A 42 13.96 -2.05 3.82
N VAL A 43 12.63 -2.19 3.96
CA VAL A 43 12.02 -2.11 5.31
C VAL A 43 12.53 -3.23 6.22
N ALA A 44 13.05 -4.31 5.65
CA ALA A 44 13.70 -5.39 6.38
C ALA A 44 14.93 -4.95 7.20
N ASP A 45 15.53 -3.79 6.91
CA ASP A 45 16.67 -3.25 7.69
C ASP A 45 16.21 -2.57 8.99
N VAL A 46 14.92 -2.29 9.15
CA VAL A 46 14.38 -1.48 10.27
C VAL A 46 13.29 -2.14 11.10
N ILE A 47 12.75 -3.29 10.66
CA ILE A 47 11.73 -4.02 11.41
C ILE A 47 12.14 -5.47 11.63
N PHE A 48 11.64 -6.10 12.71
CA PHE A 48 11.66 -7.55 12.84
C PHE A 48 10.73 -8.17 11.78
N HIS A 49 11.22 -9.23 11.12
CA HIS A 49 10.46 -9.92 10.07
C HIS A 49 10.83 -11.40 10.02
N ASP A 50 9.92 -12.22 9.51
CA ASP A 50 10.09 -13.65 9.30
C ASP A 50 10.49 -13.96 7.85
N ARG A 51 10.10 -13.10 6.90
CA ARG A 51 10.37 -13.24 5.46
C ARG A 51 10.61 -11.89 4.82
N ILE A 52 11.41 -11.90 3.74
CA ILE A 52 11.60 -10.75 2.87
C ILE A 52 11.10 -11.10 1.48
N PHE A 53 10.39 -10.19 0.85
CA PHE A 53 10.07 -10.23 -0.57
C PHE A 53 10.86 -9.12 -1.28
N MET A 54 11.70 -9.55 -2.22
CA MET A 54 12.56 -8.72 -3.05
C MET A 54 12.56 -9.33 -4.45
N LEU A 55 11.63 -8.94 -5.30
CA LEU A 55 11.46 -9.55 -6.62
C LEU A 55 12.38 -8.97 -7.69
N ASP A 56 13.23 -8.02 -7.33
CA ASP A 56 14.36 -7.61 -8.15
C ASP A 56 15.51 -8.63 -8.04
N PRO A 57 16.33 -8.82 -9.07
CA PRO A 57 17.54 -9.61 -8.96
C PRO A 57 18.55 -8.96 -8.00
N ALA A 58 19.27 -9.76 -7.23
CA ALA A 58 20.26 -9.25 -6.27
C ALA A 58 21.34 -8.37 -6.91
N SER A 59 21.70 -8.66 -8.17
CA SER A 59 22.64 -7.87 -8.97
C SER A 59 22.26 -6.40 -9.08
N ARG A 60 20.97 -6.07 -9.09
CA ARG A 60 20.49 -4.69 -9.09
C ARG A 60 20.99 -3.87 -7.89
N PHE A 61 21.16 -4.52 -6.76
CA PHE A 61 21.64 -3.87 -5.52
C PHE A 61 23.14 -4.04 -5.30
N LEU A 62 23.73 -5.10 -5.85
CA LEU A 62 25.14 -5.42 -5.64
C LEU A 62 26.06 -4.81 -6.69
N ASP A 63 25.56 -4.62 -7.91
CA ASP A 63 26.37 -4.30 -9.09
C ASP A 63 25.96 -2.96 -9.73
N SER A 64 24.90 -2.29 -9.22
CA SER A 64 24.47 -0.97 -9.68
C SER A 64 23.96 -0.09 -8.54
N ASP A 65 23.80 1.21 -8.81
CA ASP A 65 23.27 2.21 -7.88
C ASP A 65 21.86 2.71 -8.30
N ASP A 66 21.17 1.99 -9.20
CA ASP A 66 19.91 2.42 -9.79
C ASP A 66 18.69 2.27 -8.89
N ALA A 67 18.81 1.57 -7.76
CA ALA A 67 17.75 1.41 -6.77
C ALA A 67 17.66 2.58 -5.76
N GLY A 68 18.41 3.66 -6.00
CA GLY A 68 18.36 4.87 -5.18
C GLY A 68 18.72 4.63 -3.72
N GLY A 69 17.99 5.25 -2.79
CA GLY A 69 18.27 5.17 -1.35
C GLY A 69 18.19 3.77 -0.75
N GLN A 70 17.58 2.81 -1.44
CA GLN A 70 17.49 1.42 -0.96
C GLN A 70 18.71 0.57 -1.29
N THR A 71 19.56 0.99 -2.25
CA THR A 71 20.66 0.18 -2.78
C THR A 71 21.59 -0.33 -1.67
N LYS A 72 22.02 0.55 -0.78
CA LYS A 72 22.96 0.17 0.31
C LYS A 72 22.35 -0.80 1.31
N SER A 73 21.12 -0.53 1.76
CA SER A 73 20.40 -1.42 2.70
C SER A 73 20.15 -2.79 2.06
N MET A 74 19.68 -2.83 0.82
CA MET A 74 19.41 -4.08 0.13
C MET A 74 20.70 -4.86 -0.16
N ALA A 75 21.80 -4.21 -0.57
CA ALA A 75 23.08 -4.86 -0.75
C ALA A 75 23.60 -5.50 0.55
N LYS A 76 23.43 -4.83 1.69
CA LYS A 76 23.76 -5.38 3.02
C LYS A 76 22.87 -6.60 3.33
N ILE A 77 21.56 -6.47 3.19
CA ILE A 77 20.60 -7.56 3.42
C ILE A 77 20.95 -8.77 2.55
N CYS A 78 21.13 -8.59 1.25
CA CYS A 78 21.49 -9.67 0.32
C CYS A 78 22.73 -10.43 0.77
N LYS A 79 23.78 -9.74 1.21
CA LYS A 79 25.07 -10.35 1.62
C LYS A 79 25.01 -11.05 2.97
N THR A 80 24.19 -10.57 3.93
CA THR A 80 24.31 -10.96 5.33
C THR A 80 23.08 -11.69 5.89
N HIS A 81 21.91 -11.48 5.30
CA HIS A 81 20.67 -12.08 5.81
C HIS A 81 20.59 -13.56 5.45
N LYS A 82 20.25 -14.38 6.43
CA LYS A 82 20.18 -15.85 6.26
C LYS A 82 18.90 -16.34 5.60
N GLY A 83 17.99 -15.43 5.27
CA GLY A 83 16.72 -15.74 4.60
C GLY A 83 15.56 -16.05 5.57
N PRO A 84 14.40 -16.39 5.00
CA PRO A 84 14.14 -16.48 3.55
C PRO A 84 13.95 -15.11 2.88
N ILE A 85 14.61 -14.88 1.76
CA ILE A 85 14.43 -13.73 0.88
C ILE A 85 13.91 -14.24 -0.48
N TYR A 86 12.65 -13.99 -0.79
CA TYR A 86 12.06 -14.39 -2.07
C TYR A 86 12.46 -13.42 -3.18
N THR A 87 12.99 -13.97 -4.28
CA THR A 87 13.55 -13.23 -5.42
C THR A 87 13.19 -13.89 -6.73
N CYS A 88 13.40 -13.18 -7.86
CA CYS A 88 13.20 -13.74 -9.19
C CYS A 88 14.31 -14.67 -9.65
N GLU A 89 15.54 -14.54 -9.10
CA GLU A 89 16.69 -15.39 -9.45
C GLU A 89 17.65 -15.55 -8.26
N LEU A 90 18.36 -16.65 -8.22
CA LEU A 90 19.36 -16.92 -7.19
C LEU A 90 20.71 -16.29 -7.52
N ASP A 91 21.39 -15.74 -6.52
CA ASP A 91 22.75 -15.24 -6.60
C ASP A 91 23.61 -15.91 -5.51
N LYS A 92 24.70 -16.54 -5.90
CA LYS A 92 25.60 -17.28 -5.00
C LYS A 92 26.25 -16.40 -3.92
N ARG A 93 26.27 -15.08 -4.12
CA ARG A 93 26.78 -14.10 -3.15
C ARG A 93 25.81 -13.85 -2.00
N CYS A 94 24.58 -14.35 -2.11
CA CYS A 94 23.45 -14.03 -1.23
C CYS A 94 22.87 -15.30 -0.61
N PRO A 95 23.28 -15.67 0.60
CA PRO A 95 22.99 -16.99 1.18
C PRO A 95 21.52 -17.20 1.56
N GLY A 96 20.75 -16.12 1.71
CA GLY A 96 19.36 -16.18 2.15
C GLY A 96 18.33 -16.19 1.04
N LEU A 97 18.75 -16.15 -0.24
CA LEU A 97 17.82 -16.10 -1.36
C LEU A 97 17.09 -17.44 -1.58
N ILE A 98 15.81 -17.31 -1.87
CA ILE A 98 14.93 -18.39 -2.31
C ILE A 98 14.22 -17.91 -3.57
N GLU A 99 14.27 -18.71 -4.61
CA GLU A 99 13.55 -18.44 -5.84
C GLU A 99 12.03 -18.44 -5.58
N TYR A 100 11.37 -17.38 -6.01
CA TYR A 100 9.93 -17.27 -5.87
C TYR A 100 9.23 -18.29 -6.78
N PRO A 101 8.21 -19.03 -6.27
CA PRO A 101 7.55 -20.09 -7.02
C PRO A 101 6.56 -19.55 -8.05
N ILE A 102 7.07 -18.82 -9.05
CA ILE A 102 6.22 -18.09 -10.01
C ILE A 102 5.34 -19.02 -10.83
N ASP A 103 5.90 -20.14 -11.32
CA ASP A 103 5.16 -21.07 -12.19
C ASP A 103 4.01 -21.73 -11.47
N GLU A 104 4.22 -22.15 -10.22
CA GLU A 104 3.19 -22.77 -9.41
C GLU A 104 2.08 -21.77 -9.06
N ILE A 105 2.43 -20.52 -8.73
CA ILE A 105 1.45 -19.47 -8.39
C ILE A 105 0.66 -19.04 -9.62
N VAL A 106 1.35 -18.83 -10.75
CA VAL A 106 0.68 -18.50 -12.02
C VAL A 106 -0.25 -19.63 -12.46
N SER A 107 0.18 -20.89 -12.32
CA SER A 107 -0.64 -22.05 -12.64
C SER A 107 -1.88 -22.15 -11.75
N GLU A 108 -1.73 -21.93 -10.44
CA GLU A 108 -2.81 -21.97 -9.46
C GLU A 108 -3.89 -20.92 -9.73
N PHE A 109 -3.45 -19.67 -10.00
CA PHE A 109 -4.37 -18.55 -10.14
C PHE A 109 -4.74 -18.24 -11.60
N ARG A 110 -4.06 -18.86 -12.57
CA ARG A 110 -4.17 -18.58 -14.01
C ARG A 110 -4.04 -17.08 -14.32
N CYS A 111 -3.06 -16.43 -13.67
CA CYS A 111 -2.91 -14.99 -13.69
C CYS A 111 -1.44 -14.59 -13.73
N TYR A 112 -1.06 -13.76 -14.73
CA TYR A 112 0.28 -13.20 -14.93
C TYR A 112 0.37 -11.73 -14.49
N TYR A 113 -0.66 -11.17 -13.87
CA TYR A 113 -0.70 -9.77 -13.49
C TYR A 113 -0.02 -9.56 -12.14
N LEU A 114 1.32 -9.41 -12.19
CA LEU A 114 2.21 -9.23 -11.04
C LEU A 114 3.27 -8.19 -11.42
N ASN A 115 3.03 -6.90 -11.18
CA ASN A 115 3.90 -5.81 -11.63
C ASN A 115 4.68 -5.12 -10.50
N ASN A 116 4.58 -5.61 -9.25
CA ASN A 116 5.33 -5.07 -8.11
C ASN A 116 5.46 -6.12 -7.00
N THR A 117 6.49 -5.98 -6.19
CA THR A 117 6.84 -6.93 -5.10
C THR A 117 5.69 -7.20 -4.13
N VAL A 118 4.85 -6.20 -3.83
CA VAL A 118 3.71 -6.36 -2.90
C VAL A 118 2.68 -7.33 -3.48
N ALA A 119 2.38 -7.24 -4.77
CA ALA A 119 1.46 -8.17 -5.45
C ALA A 119 1.96 -9.62 -5.37
N TYR A 120 3.27 -9.84 -5.54
CA TYR A 120 3.89 -11.16 -5.34
C TYR A 120 3.73 -11.67 -3.91
N ALA A 121 3.94 -10.82 -2.90
CA ALA A 121 3.75 -11.21 -1.50
C ALA A 121 2.30 -11.59 -1.18
N ILE A 122 1.31 -10.85 -1.73
CA ILE A 122 -0.12 -11.15 -1.57
C ILE A 122 -0.48 -12.46 -2.28
N ALA A 123 -0.02 -12.66 -3.51
CA ALA A 123 -0.25 -13.90 -4.26
C ALA A 123 0.34 -15.12 -3.52
N PHE A 124 1.52 -14.97 -2.91
CA PHE A 124 2.13 -16.00 -2.08
C PHE A 124 1.32 -16.28 -0.81
N ALA A 125 0.82 -15.25 -0.14
CA ALA A 125 -0.05 -15.40 1.03
C ALA A 125 -1.32 -16.18 0.67
N LEU A 126 -1.94 -15.82 -0.44
CA LEU A 126 -3.14 -16.49 -0.96
C LEU A 126 -2.86 -17.97 -1.32
N TRP A 127 -1.73 -18.23 -1.96
CA TRP A 127 -1.29 -19.59 -2.30
C TRP A 127 -1.03 -20.44 -1.07
N CYS A 128 -0.50 -19.83 0.00
CA CYS A 128 -0.29 -20.48 1.30
C CYS A 128 -1.56 -20.52 2.18
N LYS A 129 -2.71 -20.03 1.70
CA LYS A 129 -3.99 -19.99 2.41
C LYS A 129 -3.92 -19.27 3.76
N VAL A 130 -3.21 -18.14 3.80
CA VAL A 130 -3.21 -17.24 4.95
C VAL A 130 -4.65 -16.84 5.28
N GLY A 131 -5.03 -16.82 6.55
CA GLY A 131 -6.40 -16.51 6.99
C GLY A 131 -6.67 -15.01 7.03
N THR A 132 -5.72 -14.24 7.59
CA THR A 132 -5.82 -12.79 7.71
C THR A 132 -4.54 -12.13 7.20
N LEU A 133 -4.70 -11.16 6.30
CA LEU A 133 -3.61 -10.37 5.75
C LEU A 133 -3.77 -8.91 6.18
N LYS A 134 -2.74 -8.36 6.85
CA LYS A 134 -2.71 -6.96 7.27
C LYS A 134 -1.60 -6.23 6.53
N LEU A 135 -1.93 -5.09 5.91
CA LEU A 135 -1.00 -4.33 5.07
C LEU A 135 -0.66 -2.98 5.70
N PHE A 136 0.63 -2.70 5.82
CA PHE A 136 1.18 -1.47 6.37
C PHE A 136 2.27 -0.93 5.45
N GLY A 137 2.36 0.40 5.33
CA GLY A 137 3.39 1.03 4.50
C GLY A 137 3.24 0.75 3.00
N ILE A 138 2.01 0.48 2.54
CA ILE A 138 1.68 0.18 1.13
C ILE A 138 0.71 1.25 0.65
N ASP A 139 1.26 2.41 0.24
CA ASP A 139 0.47 3.63 0.03
C ASP A 139 0.43 4.08 -1.43
N PHE A 140 1.39 3.64 -2.26
CA PHE A 140 1.51 4.04 -3.67
C PHE A 140 1.49 5.56 -3.90
N THR A 141 2.14 6.33 -3.01
CA THR A 141 2.23 7.80 -3.06
C THR A 141 3.59 8.26 -3.58
N TYR A 142 3.93 7.91 -4.81
CA TYR A 142 5.21 8.28 -5.42
C TYR A 142 5.15 9.70 -5.99
N LYS A 143 6.02 10.60 -5.50
CA LYS A 143 6.16 11.94 -6.07
C LYS A 143 6.79 11.83 -7.46
N GLY A 144 6.14 12.46 -8.45
CA GLY A 144 6.67 12.57 -9.80
C GLY A 144 6.51 11.34 -10.70
N ASN A 145 5.94 10.23 -10.21
CA ASN A 145 5.64 9.05 -11.04
C ASN A 145 4.24 8.50 -10.74
N LEU A 146 3.23 9.26 -11.14
CA LEU A 146 1.82 8.92 -10.91
C LEU A 146 1.43 7.62 -11.61
N HIS A 147 1.85 7.44 -12.87
CA HIS A 147 1.54 6.24 -13.64
C HIS A 147 2.05 4.96 -12.96
N PHE A 148 3.28 5.00 -12.44
CA PHE A 148 3.84 3.87 -11.69
C PHE A 148 3.05 3.60 -10.40
N ALA A 149 2.66 4.66 -9.69
CA ALA A 149 1.84 4.55 -8.48
C ALA A 149 0.47 3.94 -8.78
N GLU A 150 -0.22 4.43 -9.81
CA GLU A 150 -1.55 3.94 -10.20
C GLU A 150 -1.52 2.49 -10.68
N SER A 151 -0.57 2.13 -11.55
CA SER A 151 -0.47 0.77 -12.07
C SER A 151 -0.10 -0.23 -10.97
N GLY A 152 0.78 0.16 -10.05
CA GLY A 152 1.15 -0.65 -8.89
C GLY A 152 -0.02 -0.85 -7.93
N ARG A 153 -0.74 0.22 -7.61
CA ARG A 153 -1.93 0.18 -6.78
C ARG A 153 -3.01 -0.72 -7.37
N ALA A 154 -3.33 -0.56 -8.65
CA ALA A 154 -4.33 -1.37 -9.36
C ALA A 154 -3.99 -2.87 -9.29
N CYS A 155 -2.72 -3.23 -9.48
CA CYS A 155 -2.26 -4.61 -9.38
C CYS A 155 -2.43 -5.18 -7.97
N VAL A 156 -2.08 -4.40 -6.94
CA VAL A 156 -2.25 -4.84 -5.54
C VAL A 156 -3.72 -4.99 -5.19
N GLU A 157 -4.56 -4.01 -5.53
CA GLU A 157 -6.00 -4.07 -5.26
C GLU A 157 -6.68 -5.25 -5.99
N PHE A 158 -6.23 -5.59 -7.21
CA PHE A 158 -6.66 -6.80 -7.91
C PHE A 158 -6.36 -8.08 -7.09
N TRP A 159 -5.14 -8.21 -6.57
CA TRP A 159 -4.77 -9.38 -5.77
C TRP A 159 -5.46 -9.42 -4.41
N LEU A 160 -5.72 -8.27 -3.80
CA LEU A 160 -6.54 -8.20 -2.57
C LEU A 160 -7.98 -8.62 -2.83
N CYS A 161 -8.58 -8.20 -3.95
CA CYS A 161 -9.91 -8.67 -4.36
C CYS A 161 -9.95 -10.20 -4.50
N LYS A 162 -8.97 -10.78 -5.22
CA LYS A 162 -8.86 -12.25 -5.34
C LYS A 162 -8.71 -12.94 -3.98
N ALA A 163 -7.98 -12.33 -3.05
CA ALA A 163 -7.80 -12.88 -1.71
C ALA A 163 -9.11 -12.85 -0.92
N MET A 164 -9.83 -11.74 -0.94
CA MET A 164 -11.14 -11.61 -0.28
C MET A 164 -12.19 -12.56 -0.87
N GLU A 165 -12.25 -12.71 -2.20
CA GLU A 165 -13.15 -13.66 -2.86
C GLU A 165 -12.90 -15.12 -2.44
N ARG A 166 -11.66 -15.45 -2.06
CA ARG A 166 -11.29 -16.77 -1.55
C ARG A 166 -11.40 -16.91 -0.02
N GLY A 167 -12.02 -15.92 0.63
CA GLY A 167 -12.33 -15.95 2.06
C GLY A 167 -11.21 -15.47 2.97
N MET A 168 -10.11 -14.87 2.44
CA MET A 168 -9.08 -14.23 3.25
C MET A 168 -9.61 -12.92 3.83
N THR A 169 -9.42 -12.68 5.12
CA THR A 169 -9.65 -11.38 5.72
C THR A 169 -8.52 -10.43 5.33
N VAL A 170 -8.86 -9.27 4.79
CA VAL A 170 -7.90 -8.22 4.40
C VAL A 170 -8.12 -6.98 5.23
N GLU A 171 -7.06 -6.52 5.89
CA GLU A 171 -7.03 -5.26 6.63
C GLU A 171 -5.90 -4.38 6.10
N VAL A 172 -6.20 -3.13 5.82
CA VAL A 172 -5.24 -2.13 5.35
C VAL A 172 -5.10 -1.05 6.41
N ALA A 173 -3.89 -0.55 6.62
CA ALA A 173 -3.60 0.53 7.56
C ALA A 173 -4.54 1.73 7.32
N ASN A 174 -5.09 2.29 8.40
CA ASN A 174 -6.08 3.38 8.32
C ASN A 174 -5.53 4.65 7.66
N SER A 175 -4.22 4.87 7.71
CA SER A 175 -3.57 6.01 7.06
C SER A 175 -3.14 5.74 5.62
N SER A 176 -3.40 4.55 5.07
CA SER A 176 -3.07 4.20 3.69
C SER A 176 -4.15 4.66 2.69
N TYR A 177 -3.70 5.05 1.50
CA TYR A 177 -4.60 5.31 0.36
C TYR A 177 -5.02 4.04 -0.40
N LEU A 178 -4.44 2.89 -0.07
CA LEU A 178 -4.83 1.61 -0.64
C LEU A 178 -6.27 1.28 -0.24
N LEU A 179 -7.12 0.87 -1.19
CA LEU A 179 -8.56 0.70 -1.01
C LEU A 179 -9.24 1.94 -0.39
N ASP A 180 -8.64 3.10 -0.57
CA ASP A 180 -9.12 4.38 -0.02
C ASP A 180 -9.33 4.38 1.52
N THR A 181 -8.56 3.57 2.26
CA THR A 181 -8.76 3.44 3.72
C THR A 181 -8.51 4.73 4.49
N ALA A 182 -7.66 5.63 4.00
CA ALA A 182 -7.47 6.97 4.58
C ALA A 182 -8.65 7.93 4.32
N ILE A 183 -9.61 7.54 3.49
CA ILE A 183 -10.79 8.35 3.18
C ILE A 183 -11.93 7.93 4.12
N PRO A 184 -12.69 8.87 4.71
CA PRO A 184 -13.89 8.53 5.48
C PRO A 184 -14.83 7.61 4.71
N GLY A 185 -15.50 6.68 5.42
CA GLY A 185 -16.29 5.63 4.78
C GLY A 185 -17.45 6.14 3.92
N ASP A 186 -18.09 7.21 4.35
CA ASP A 186 -19.15 7.91 3.63
C ASP A 186 -18.63 8.57 2.34
N GLU A 187 -17.44 9.13 2.35
CA GLU A 187 -16.82 9.74 1.18
C GLU A 187 -16.37 8.71 0.12
N ARG A 188 -16.23 7.43 0.48
CA ARG A 188 -15.89 6.36 -0.46
C ARG A 188 -17.05 5.98 -1.37
N LEU A 189 -18.28 6.35 -1.02
CA LEU A 189 -19.47 6.01 -1.78
C LEU A 189 -19.75 7.10 -2.83
N TYR A 190 -19.12 6.97 -4.00
CA TYR A 190 -19.27 7.93 -5.09
C TYR A 190 -20.73 8.19 -5.42
N GLY A 191 -21.13 9.47 -5.44
CA GLY A 191 -22.51 9.91 -5.64
C GLY A 191 -23.32 10.00 -4.33
N TYR A 192 -23.27 8.98 -3.48
CA TYR A 192 -24.05 8.95 -2.22
C TYR A 192 -23.53 9.98 -1.21
N HIS A 193 -22.22 10.19 -1.09
CA HIS A 193 -21.63 11.22 -0.22
C HIS A 193 -22.10 12.65 -0.57
N ARG A 194 -22.69 12.86 -1.74
CA ARG A 194 -23.23 14.15 -2.20
C ARG A 194 -24.68 14.36 -1.79
N LEU A 195 -25.34 13.33 -1.29
CA LEU A 195 -26.71 13.42 -0.79
C LEU A 195 -26.74 14.02 0.62
N ASP A 196 -25.66 13.88 1.37
CA ASP A 196 -25.55 14.44 2.70
C ASP A 196 -25.17 15.93 2.63
N ASP A 197 -25.68 16.72 3.57
CA ASP A 197 -25.29 18.11 3.75
C ASP A 197 -24.03 18.16 4.64
N PRO A 198 -22.81 18.24 4.06
CA PRO A 198 -21.59 18.09 4.83
C PRO A 198 -21.43 19.20 5.87
N LYS A 199 -20.88 18.85 7.02
CA LYS A 199 -20.58 19.80 8.10
C LYS A 199 -19.30 20.55 7.82
N VAL A 200 -19.33 21.85 8.01
CA VAL A 200 -18.20 22.77 7.86
C VAL A 200 -17.84 23.35 9.21
N ILE A 201 -16.57 23.30 9.58
CA ILE A 201 -16.06 23.92 10.79
C ILE A 201 -15.48 25.29 10.39
N LEU A 202 -16.05 26.36 10.90
CA LEU A 202 -15.55 27.72 10.71
C LEU A 202 -14.96 28.26 12.01
N ALA A 203 -13.79 28.89 11.92
CA ALA A 203 -13.18 29.64 13.00
C ALA A 203 -13.56 31.13 12.86
N ASP A 204 -13.96 31.77 13.93
CA ASP A 204 -14.10 33.23 13.97
C ASP A 204 -12.72 33.92 14.22
N LYS A 205 -12.72 35.24 14.23
CA LYS A 205 -11.51 36.06 14.46
C LYS A 205 -10.84 35.82 15.83
N ASN A 206 -11.56 35.18 16.75
CA ASN A 206 -11.11 34.87 18.12
C ASN A 206 -10.77 33.37 18.27
N ASN A 207 -10.64 32.65 17.15
CA ASN A 207 -10.40 31.20 17.11
C ASN A 207 -11.50 30.35 17.80
N ASN A 208 -12.72 30.84 17.90
CA ASN A 208 -13.84 30.02 18.31
C ASN A 208 -14.35 29.23 17.11
N TYR A 209 -14.54 27.93 17.31
CA TYR A 209 -14.97 27.01 16.25
C TYR A 209 -16.48 26.82 16.32
N ARG A 210 -17.14 26.92 15.16
CA ARG A 210 -18.58 26.62 15.01
C ARG A 210 -18.76 25.61 13.89
N VAL A 211 -19.69 24.68 14.08
CA VAL A 211 -20.06 23.66 13.09
C VAL A 211 -21.34 24.09 12.41
N PHE A 212 -21.33 24.14 11.09
CA PHE A 212 -22.47 24.48 10.24
C PHE A 212 -22.67 23.37 9.21
N ASN A 213 -23.89 23.23 8.73
CA ASN A 213 -24.10 22.49 7.50
C ASN A 213 -23.69 23.37 6.30
N LYS A 214 -23.17 22.74 5.22
CA LYS A 214 -22.71 23.47 4.02
C LYS A 214 -23.79 24.37 3.44
N SER A 215 -25.05 23.90 3.41
CA SER A 215 -26.21 24.65 2.97
C SER A 215 -26.41 25.95 3.76
N GLN A 216 -26.17 25.93 5.08
CA GLN A 216 -26.30 27.10 5.96
C GLN A 216 -25.20 28.14 5.66
N VAL A 217 -23.98 27.70 5.34
CA VAL A 217 -22.85 28.58 5.00
C VAL A 217 -23.07 29.26 3.65
N GLN A 218 -23.57 28.54 2.66
CA GLN A 218 -23.83 29.08 1.32
C GLN A 218 -24.91 30.16 1.32
N THR A 219 -25.87 30.08 2.25
CA THR A 219 -26.95 31.07 2.34
C THR A 219 -26.50 32.37 3.00
N SER A 220 -25.46 32.32 3.86
CA SER A 220 -24.95 33.46 4.61
C SER A 220 -23.81 34.23 3.94
N GLN A 221 -23.16 33.64 2.94
CA GLN A 221 -21.97 34.21 2.30
C GLN A 221 -22.14 34.39 0.78
N LYS A 222 -22.89 35.37 0.36
CA LYS A 222 -22.93 35.78 -1.06
C LYS A 222 -21.61 36.36 -1.59
N GLN A 223 -20.53 36.42 -0.82
CA GLN A 223 -19.28 37.09 -1.19
C GLN A 223 -17.94 36.38 -0.94
N GLN A 224 -17.93 35.17 -0.41
CA GLN A 224 -16.69 34.37 -0.36
C GLN A 224 -17.03 32.96 -0.78
N GLU A 225 -16.50 32.53 -1.94
CA GLU A 225 -16.49 31.13 -2.36
C GLU A 225 -15.67 30.31 -1.36
N VAL A 226 -16.35 29.72 -0.40
CA VAL A 226 -15.75 28.63 0.36
C VAL A 226 -15.77 27.41 -0.55
N VAL A 227 -14.68 27.21 -1.23
CA VAL A 227 -14.49 26.04 -2.07
C VAL A 227 -14.19 24.87 -1.15
N LEU A 228 -15.23 24.13 -0.77
CA LEU A 228 -15.06 22.77 -0.28
C LEU A 228 -14.60 21.95 -1.47
N MET A 229 -13.31 21.68 -1.54
CA MET A 229 -12.75 20.83 -2.57
C MET A 229 -13.06 19.39 -2.19
N ASP A 230 -14.03 18.79 -2.85
CA ASP A 230 -14.15 17.35 -2.98
C ASP A 230 -12.86 16.79 -3.57
N ARG A 231 -12.50 15.60 -3.17
CA ARG A 231 -11.33 14.85 -3.66
C ARG A 231 -11.21 14.84 -5.19
N TYR A 232 -12.34 14.80 -5.88
CA TYR A 232 -12.41 14.78 -7.34
C TYR A 232 -12.33 16.19 -7.97
N ASP A 233 -12.82 17.20 -7.28
CA ASP A 233 -12.79 18.59 -7.75
C ASP A 233 -11.39 19.22 -7.64
N SER A 234 -10.52 18.70 -6.76
CA SER A 234 -9.14 19.19 -6.64
C SER A 234 -8.29 18.96 -7.89
N HIS A 235 -8.62 17.96 -8.71
CA HIS A 235 -7.95 17.67 -9.96
C HIS A 235 -8.47 18.55 -11.12
N LEU A 236 -9.74 18.89 -11.13
CA LEU A 236 -10.36 19.70 -12.19
C LEU A 236 -9.95 21.17 -12.13
N LYS A 237 -9.65 21.71 -10.96
CA LYS A 237 -9.27 23.14 -10.80
C LYS A 237 -7.80 23.44 -11.12
N LYS A 238 -6.91 22.46 -11.19
CA LYS A 238 -5.52 22.67 -11.61
C LYS A 238 -5.34 22.74 -13.13
N ASN A 239 -6.27 22.22 -13.89
CA ASN A 239 -6.28 22.32 -15.33
C ASN A 239 -7.21 23.46 -15.73
N LYS A 240 -6.67 24.67 -15.94
CA LYS A 240 -7.38 25.68 -16.71
C LYS A 240 -7.73 25.08 -18.06
N VAL A 241 -9.02 24.95 -18.33
CA VAL A 241 -9.52 24.53 -19.64
C VAL A 241 -8.88 25.45 -20.68
N GLY A 242 -7.95 24.94 -21.48
CA GLY A 242 -7.34 25.69 -22.57
C GLY A 242 -5.81 25.61 -22.72
N GLU A 243 -5.06 25.06 -21.75
CA GLU A 243 -3.63 24.82 -21.96
C GLU A 243 -3.39 23.36 -22.39
N PRO A 244 -2.79 23.14 -23.58
CA PRO A 244 -2.45 21.79 -24.01
C PRO A 244 -1.37 21.23 -23.08
N ASN A 245 -1.59 20.00 -22.61
CA ASN A 245 -0.57 19.25 -21.88
C ASN A 245 0.70 19.17 -22.73
N LYS A 246 1.78 19.77 -22.27
CA LYS A 246 3.11 19.49 -22.80
C LYS A 246 3.54 18.15 -22.23
N TRP A 247 3.52 17.15 -23.11
CA TRP A 247 4.11 15.83 -22.86
C TRP A 247 5.62 15.91 -22.93
#